data_adc0567ef28b4c1751ea21bfb439aa49
#
_entry.id   adc0567ef28b4c1751ea21bfb439aa49
#
_cell.length_a   1.000
_cell.length_b   1.000
_cell.length_c   1.000
_cell.angle_alpha   90.00
_cell.angle_beta   90.00
_cell.angle_gamma   90.00
#
_symmetry.space_group_name_H-M   'P 1'
#
loop_
_entity.id
_entity.type
_entity.pdbx_description
1 polymer ?
#
loop_
_entity_poly.entity_id
_entity_poly.type
_entity_poly.pdbx_seq_one_letter_code
_entity_poly.pdbx_strand_id
1 'polypeptide(L)'
;MERALKLTKLTDREPLVVVVLGPTASGKTALALAIARRFRGEIVNCDSVAMYREFEVGTAKPSAAERAEVPHHLLDCVDPLADISAGQYARQARQVLREIVLREDVLRESGQRSHLPIVTGGTGLYLRALLEGLFRGPQRSEELRNKLRSRAKQHGPEHLHRILRRLDAAAASRIHANDVPKVIRAIEVCLASRQTSHQTSHPTSHPTMTELWQQGREPLRGFRILRLGLNPERKALYARINQRAAKMFEDGPIAGGLIAETERLLKKYGDQARPLKSLGYKQALQYLRGEVDRESALAAAQQAHRNYAKRQITWFRQEPDVHWLAGFGDDPAIQAEGIAVIEREI
;
A
#
# COMPACT_ATOMS: atom_id res chain seq x y z
N MET A 1 -8.01 -29.05 26.42
CA MET A 1 -8.39 -27.70 26.84
C MET A 1 -7.36 -27.03 27.76
N GLU A 2 -6.60 -27.79 28.56
CA GLU A 2 -5.54 -27.22 29.44
C GLU A 2 -4.25 -26.76 28.76
N ARG A 3 -3.94 -27.22 27.53
CA ARG A 3 -2.74 -26.73 26.77
C ARG A 3 -2.90 -25.32 26.18
N ALA A 4 -4.13 -24.86 25.98
CA ALA A 4 -4.40 -23.53 25.44
C ALA A 4 -4.28 -22.39 26.49
N LEU A 5 -4.32 -22.72 27.77
CA LEU A 5 -4.27 -21.75 28.89
C LEU A 5 -2.87 -21.53 29.46
N LYS A 6 -1.84 -22.30 29.03
CA LYS A 6 -0.44 -22.11 29.48
C LYS A 6 0.40 -21.20 28.58
N LEU A 7 -0.13 -20.74 27.43
CA LEU A 7 0.57 -19.87 26.47
C LEU A 7 0.54 -18.37 26.83
N THR A 8 -0.04 -17.98 27.98
CA THR A 8 -0.26 -16.58 28.34
C THR A 8 0.72 -16.03 29.40
N LYS A 9 1.89 -16.63 29.59
CA LYS A 9 2.87 -16.14 30.58
C LYS A 9 4.30 -16.09 30.05
N LEU A 10 4.55 -15.45 28.90
CA LEU A 10 5.92 -15.17 28.45
C LEU A 10 5.96 -13.81 27.75
N THR A 11 6.33 -12.82 28.50
CA THR A 11 6.59 -11.40 28.28
C THR A 11 5.39 -10.48 28.51
N ASP A 12 5.54 -9.56 29.49
CA ASP A 12 4.58 -8.48 29.82
C ASP A 12 4.47 -7.39 28.71
N ARG A 13 5.13 -7.53 27.58
CA ARG A 13 5.09 -6.56 26.48
C ARG A 13 4.54 -7.19 25.20
N GLU A 14 3.58 -6.52 24.58
CA GLU A 14 3.09 -6.88 23.24
C GLU A 14 4.25 -6.91 22.22
N PRO A 15 4.26 -7.86 21.25
CA PRO A 15 5.30 -7.96 20.24
C PRO A 15 5.42 -6.69 19.40
N LEU A 16 6.66 -6.33 19.03
CA LEU A 16 6.98 -5.13 18.28
C LEU A 16 6.83 -5.38 16.78
N VAL A 17 6.15 -4.46 16.08
CA VAL A 17 6.15 -4.35 14.61
C VAL A 17 6.83 -3.05 14.22
N VAL A 18 7.87 -3.13 13.41
CA VAL A 18 8.53 -1.95 12.84
C VAL A 18 7.89 -1.61 11.50
N VAL A 19 7.52 -0.34 11.32
CA VAL A 19 6.94 0.19 10.09
C VAL A 19 7.89 1.19 9.46
N VAL A 20 8.42 0.88 8.27
CA VAL A 20 9.33 1.77 7.53
C VAL A 20 8.55 2.58 6.50
N LEU A 21 8.44 3.88 6.74
CA LEU A 21 7.71 4.86 5.95
C LEU A 21 8.64 5.72 5.10
N GLY A 22 8.10 6.32 4.06
CA GLY A 22 8.83 7.33 3.28
C GLY A 22 8.38 7.37 1.82
N PRO A 23 8.76 8.41 1.08
CA PRO A 23 8.41 8.56 -0.33
C PRO A 23 9.11 7.50 -1.20
N THR A 24 8.64 7.35 -2.44
CA THR A 24 9.33 6.52 -3.44
C THR A 24 10.77 7.04 -3.62
N ALA A 25 11.71 6.14 -3.87
CA ALA A 25 13.15 6.40 -3.98
C ALA A 25 13.85 6.92 -2.71
N SER A 26 13.23 6.88 -1.53
CA SER A 26 13.88 7.27 -0.27
C SER A 26 14.79 6.19 0.35
N GLY A 27 14.87 4.99 -0.22
CA GLY A 27 15.71 3.91 0.35
C GLY A 27 15.00 3.04 1.38
N LYS A 28 13.66 3.03 1.46
CA LYS A 28 12.90 2.20 2.42
C LYS A 28 13.29 0.72 2.41
N THR A 29 13.47 0.15 1.23
CA THR A 29 13.86 -1.26 1.08
C THR A 29 15.24 -1.51 1.70
N ALA A 30 16.21 -0.64 1.45
CA ALA A 30 17.55 -0.78 2.01
C ALA A 30 17.54 -0.68 3.55
N LEU A 31 16.79 0.27 4.13
CA LEU A 31 16.63 0.37 5.58
C LEU A 31 15.93 -0.87 6.15
N ALA A 32 14.85 -1.34 5.52
CA ALA A 32 14.13 -2.53 5.97
C ALA A 32 15.02 -3.79 5.94
N LEU A 33 15.84 -3.96 4.90
CA LEU A 33 16.80 -5.03 4.79
C LEU A 33 17.90 -4.94 5.87
N ALA A 34 18.45 -3.75 6.14
CA ALA A 34 19.44 -3.54 7.19
C ALA A 34 18.86 -3.91 8.58
N ILE A 35 17.62 -3.50 8.85
CA ILE A 35 16.89 -3.87 10.08
C ILE A 35 16.67 -5.40 10.12
N ALA A 36 16.21 -6.00 9.01
CA ALA A 36 15.96 -7.44 8.96
C ALA A 36 17.24 -8.26 9.20
N ARG A 37 18.37 -7.85 8.65
CA ARG A 37 19.69 -8.48 8.90
C ARG A 37 20.08 -8.41 10.37
N ARG A 38 19.89 -7.23 11.00
CA ARG A 38 20.31 -6.99 12.40
C ARG A 38 19.45 -7.77 13.40
N PHE A 39 18.13 -7.87 13.15
CA PHE A 39 17.17 -8.44 14.08
C PHE A 39 16.54 -9.76 13.60
N ARG A 40 17.09 -10.40 12.57
CA ARG A 40 16.50 -11.60 11.92
C ARG A 40 15.04 -11.36 11.52
N GLY A 41 14.74 -10.17 11.00
CA GLY A 41 13.39 -9.75 10.69
C GLY A 41 12.85 -10.38 9.39
N GLU A 42 11.52 -10.34 9.27
CA GLU A 42 10.80 -10.71 8.05
C GLU A 42 10.05 -9.49 7.51
N ILE A 43 10.13 -9.26 6.21
CA ILE A 43 9.56 -8.07 5.56
C ILE A 43 8.16 -8.37 5.06
N VAL A 44 7.19 -7.54 5.45
CA VAL A 44 5.80 -7.54 4.95
C VAL A 44 5.61 -6.38 4.00
N ASN A 45 5.39 -6.68 2.73
CA ASN A 45 5.20 -5.66 1.70
C ASN A 45 3.93 -4.85 1.92
N CYS A 46 4.05 -3.52 1.82
CA CYS A 46 2.95 -2.55 1.87
C CYS A 46 2.92 -1.65 0.61
N ASP A 47 3.28 -2.22 -0.54
CA ASP A 47 3.13 -1.59 -1.85
C ASP A 47 2.11 -2.37 -2.69
N SER A 48 1.05 -1.69 -3.13
CA SER A 48 -0.06 -2.33 -3.82
C SER A 48 0.28 -2.85 -5.21
N VAL A 49 1.32 -2.32 -5.86
CA VAL A 49 1.73 -2.77 -7.20
C VAL A 49 2.72 -3.92 -7.10
N ALA A 50 3.60 -3.91 -6.10
CA ALA A 50 4.57 -4.97 -5.86
C ALA A 50 3.93 -6.32 -5.48
N MET A 51 2.65 -6.34 -5.09
CA MET A 51 1.89 -7.58 -4.85
C MET A 51 1.63 -8.39 -6.11
N TYR A 52 1.58 -7.75 -7.28
CA TYR A 52 1.27 -8.43 -8.54
C TYR A 52 2.46 -9.18 -9.10
N ARG A 53 2.23 -10.42 -9.54
CA ARG A 53 3.26 -11.25 -10.18
C ARG A 53 3.75 -10.63 -11.48
N GLU A 54 5.01 -10.86 -11.82
CA GLU A 54 5.66 -10.51 -13.10
C GLU A 54 5.87 -9.01 -13.37
N PHE A 55 5.43 -8.13 -12.49
CA PHE A 55 5.65 -6.68 -12.57
C PHE A 55 6.88 -6.32 -11.74
N GLU A 56 8.08 -6.40 -12.32
CA GLU A 56 9.35 -6.30 -11.60
C GLU A 56 10.01 -4.93 -11.72
N VAL A 57 10.31 -4.48 -12.95
CA VAL A 57 11.09 -3.27 -13.22
C VAL A 57 10.37 -2.03 -12.72
N GLY A 58 9.12 -1.81 -13.14
CA GLY A 58 8.35 -0.62 -12.79
C GLY A 58 7.95 -0.54 -11.31
N THR A 59 7.98 -1.66 -10.59
CA THR A 59 7.70 -1.70 -9.15
C THR A 59 8.96 -1.58 -8.30
N ALA A 60 10.15 -1.77 -8.90
CA ALA A 60 11.44 -1.82 -8.21
C ALA A 60 11.40 -2.77 -7.01
N LYS A 61 10.93 -3.99 -7.21
CA LYS A 61 10.92 -5.04 -6.20
C LYS A 61 12.33 -5.37 -5.73
N PRO A 62 12.49 -5.93 -4.52
CA PRO A 62 13.74 -6.50 -4.08
C PRO A 62 14.28 -7.53 -5.06
N SER A 63 15.58 -7.56 -5.27
CA SER A 63 16.26 -8.52 -6.13
C SER A 63 16.09 -9.96 -5.63
N ALA A 64 16.34 -10.95 -6.49
CA ALA A 64 16.32 -12.35 -6.10
C ALA A 64 17.29 -12.66 -4.94
N ALA A 65 18.47 -12.02 -4.94
CA ALA A 65 19.46 -12.17 -3.87
C ALA A 65 18.93 -11.62 -2.52
N GLU A 66 18.32 -10.42 -2.53
CA GLU A 66 17.72 -9.83 -1.32
C GLU A 66 16.55 -10.67 -0.78
N ARG A 67 15.75 -11.26 -1.68
CA ARG A 67 14.64 -12.15 -1.30
C ARG A 67 15.11 -13.51 -0.76
N ALA A 68 16.26 -14.01 -1.22
CA ALA A 68 16.86 -15.23 -0.71
C ALA A 68 17.48 -15.01 0.69
N GLU A 69 17.96 -13.81 0.97
CA GLU A 69 18.59 -13.47 2.25
C GLU A 69 17.55 -13.17 3.35
N VAL A 70 16.49 -12.44 3.02
CA VAL A 70 15.44 -12.01 3.97
C VAL A 70 14.08 -12.49 3.49
N PRO A 71 13.27 -13.18 4.33
CA PRO A 71 11.91 -13.55 3.97
C PRO A 71 11.05 -12.32 3.66
N HIS A 72 10.38 -12.35 2.51
CA HIS A 72 9.45 -11.30 2.08
C HIS A 72 8.06 -11.87 1.90
N HIS A 73 7.08 -11.23 2.52
CA HIS A 73 5.67 -11.59 2.44
C HIS A 73 4.89 -10.59 1.60
N LEU A 74 3.83 -11.06 0.97
CA LEU A 74 2.90 -10.27 0.14
C LEU A 74 3.59 -9.59 -1.06
N LEU A 75 4.65 -10.20 -1.56
CA LEU A 75 5.20 -9.95 -2.89
C LEU A 75 4.73 -11.05 -3.85
N ASP A 76 4.52 -10.74 -5.12
CA ASP A 76 4.19 -11.71 -6.17
C ASP A 76 3.04 -12.68 -5.84
N CYS A 77 2.09 -12.24 -5.00
CA CYS A 77 1.00 -13.07 -4.51
C CYS A 77 -0.35 -12.84 -5.20
N VAL A 78 -0.45 -11.80 -6.04
CA VAL A 78 -1.70 -11.42 -6.74
C VAL A 78 -1.56 -11.66 -8.24
N ASP A 79 -2.58 -12.25 -8.84
CA ASP A 79 -2.67 -12.39 -10.29
C ASP A 79 -2.85 -11.01 -10.96
N PRO A 80 -2.16 -10.70 -12.09
CA PRO A 80 -2.27 -9.42 -12.79
C PRO A 80 -3.69 -9.02 -13.21
N LEU A 81 -4.58 -9.98 -13.41
CA LEU A 81 -5.98 -9.74 -13.76
C LEU A 81 -6.90 -9.60 -12.53
N ALA A 82 -6.42 -10.01 -11.36
CA ALA A 82 -7.20 -9.95 -10.13
C ALA A 82 -7.20 -8.56 -9.50
N ASP A 83 -8.24 -8.30 -8.71
CA ASP A 83 -8.36 -7.11 -7.88
C ASP A 83 -8.01 -7.42 -6.44
N ILE A 84 -7.18 -6.58 -5.85
CA ILE A 84 -6.95 -6.58 -4.42
C ILE A 84 -7.38 -5.24 -3.81
N SER A 85 -8.22 -5.31 -2.80
CA SER A 85 -8.64 -4.14 -2.03
C SER A 85 -7.74 -3.93 -0.82
N ALA A 86 -7.69 -2.70 -0.30
CA ALA A 86 -6.96 -2.40 0.94
C ALA A 86 -7.46 -3.23 2.14
N GLY A 87 -8.75 -3.60 2.16
CA GLY A 87 -9.29 -4.49 3.20
C GLY A 87 -8.81 -5.93 3.07
N GLN A 88 -8.68 -6.46 1.85
CA GLN A 88 -8.09 -7.79 1.61
C GLN A 88 -6.62 -7.80 1.99
N TYR A 89 -5.85 -6.80 1.53
CA TYR A 89 -4.47 -6.61 1.96
C TYR A 89 -4.34 -6.61 3.48
N ALA A 90 -5.13 -5.79 4.18
CA ALA A 90 -5.05 -5.68 5.64
C ALA A 90 -5.31 -7.01 6.35
N ARG A 91 -6.27 -7.81 5.88
CA ARG A 91 -6.52 -9.15 6.44
C ARG A 91 -5.33 -10.08 6.25
N GLN A 92 -4.77 -10.14 5.03
CA GLN A 92 -3.61 -10.97 4.73
C GLN A 92 -2.37 -10.52 5.53
N ALA A 93 -2.10 -9.20 5.57
CA ALA A 93 -0.96 -8.67 6.30
C ALA A 93 -1.07 -8.91 7.82
N ARG A 94 -2.26 -8.75 8.41
CA ARG A 94 -2.50 -9.08 9.82
C ARG A 94 -2.32 -10.56 10.13
N GLN A 95 -2.69 -11.43 9.20
CA GLN A 95 -2.44 -12.87 9.34
C GLN A 95 -0.95 -13.16 9.31
N VAL A 96 -0.21 -12.62 8.35
CA VAL A 96 1.25 -12.78 8.25
C VAL A 96 1.96 -12.26 9.51
N LEU A 97 1.58 -11.07 10.03
CA LEU A 97 2.17 -10.54 11.27
C LEU A 97 1.98 -11.51 12.46
N ARG A 98 0.80 -12.09 12.60
CA ARG A 98 0.53 -13.09 13.65
C ARG A 98 1.35 -14.37 13.45
N GLU A 99 1.48 -14.84 12.21
CA GLU A 99 2.27 -16.04 11.89
C GLU A 99 3.76 -15.85 12.18
N ILE A 100 4.32 -14.66 11.90
CA ILE A 100 5.71 -14.32 12.24
C ILE A 100 5.91 -14.40 13.75
N VAL A 101 5.03 -13.78 14.52
CA VAL A 101 5.12 -13.74 15.99
C VAL A 101 4.90 -15.11 16.61
N LEU A 102 3.94 -15.91 16.12
CA LEU A 102 3.71 -17.28 16.62
C LEU A 102 4.92 -18.19 16.39
N ARG A 103 5.63 -18.03 15.25
CA ARG A 103 6.91 -18.74 15.03
C ARG A 103 8.00 -18.29 15.99
N GLU A 104 8.00 -17.00 16.35
CA GLU A 104 8.90 -16.44 17.35
C GLU A 104 8.74 -17.11 18.71
N ASP A 105 7.52 -17.25 19.21
CA ASP A 105 7.25 -17.87 20.51
C ASP A 105 7.78 -19.31 20.59
N VAL A 106 7.59 -20.10 19.53
CA VAL A 106 8.13 -21.46 19.42
C VAL A 106 9.66 -21.46 19.41
N LEU A 107 10.28 -20.52 18.73
CA LEU A 107 11.76 -20.42 18.66
C LEU A 107 12.38 -19.90 19.96
N ARG A 108 11.71 -19.03 20.71
CA ARG A 108 12.14 -18.57 22.04
C ARG A 108 12.19 -19.72 23.04
N GLU A 109 11.21 -20.62 23.04
CA GLU A 109 11.23 -21.84 23.88
C GLU A 109 12.47 -22.71 23.59
N SER A 110 13.01 -22.67 22.36
CA SER A 110 14.24 -23.36 21.98
C SER A 110 15.53 -22.54 22.17
N GLY A 111 15.45 -21.34 22.81
CA GLY A 111 16.59 -20.46 23.06
C GLY A 111 17.06 -19.66 21.82
N GLN A 112 16.28 -19.64 20.75
CA GLN A 112 16.59 -18.87 19.54
C GLN A 112 16.00 -17.46 19.63
N ARG A 113 16.67 -16.47 18.98
CA ARG A 113 16.24 -15.06 18.98
C ARG A 113 15.04 -14.85 18.06
N SER A 114 14.19 -13.92 18.42
CA SER A 114 12.93 -13.54 17.80
C SER A 114 13.04 -13.04 16.35
N HIS A 115 11.97 -13.29 15.56
CA HIS A 115 11.80 -12.75 14.22
C HIS A 115 11.03 -11.43 14.29
N LEU A 116 11.67 -10.31 13.93
CA LEU A 116 11.04 -8.97 13.97
C LEU A 116 10.16 -8.75 12.72
N PRO A 117 8.84 -8.55 12.84
CA PRO A 117 8.02 -8.16 11.71
C PRO A 117 8.32 -6.72 11.26
N ILE A 118 8.62 -6.54 9.96
CA ILE A 118 8.95 -5.24 9.37
C ILE A 118 7.98 -4.96 8.23
N VAL A 119 7.11 -3.97 8.39
CA VAL A 119 6.18 -3.53 7.34
C VAL A 119 6.84 -2.41 6.55
N THR A 120 6.99 -2.56 5.23
CA THR A 120 7.56 -1.52 4.39
C THR A 120 6.83 -1.38 3.06
N GLY A 121 6.64 -0.15 2.60
CA GLY A 121 6.00 0.13 1.32
C GLY A 121 5.58 1.58 1.15
N GLY A 122 4.96 1.87 0.00
CA GLY A 122 4.60 3.22 -0.40
C GLY A 122 3.10 3.52 -0.40
N THR A 123 2.25 2.54 -0.09
CA THR A 123 0.80 2.68 -0.22
C THR A 123 0.15 3.05 1.11
N GLY A 124 0.01 4.35 1.38
CA GLY A 124 -0.53 4.86 2.65
C GLY A 124 -1.92 4.32 3.00
N LEU A 125 -2.81 4.09 2.01
CA LEU A 125 -4.12 3.48 2.26
C LEU A 125 -3.98 2.04 2.78
N TYR A 126 -3.01 1.26 2.29
CA TYR A 126 -2.76 -0.09 2.75
C TYR A 126 -2.24 -0.09 4.19
N LEU A 127 -1.30 0.81 4.48
CA LEU A 127 -0.80 0.99 5.84
C LEU A 127 -1.92 1.34 6.80
N ARG A 128 -2.74 2.34 6.47
CA ARG A 128 -3.89 2.73 7.30
C ARG A 128 -4.87 1.57 7.49
N ALA A 129 -5.17 0.82 6.43
CA ALA A 129 -6.05 -0.35 6.51
C ALA A 129 -5.48 -1.44 7.42
N LEU A 130 -4.15 -1.63 7.41
CA LEU A 130 -3.46 -2.58 8.27
C LEU A 130 -3.52 -2.15 9.74
N LEU A 131 -3.11 -0.91 10.04
CA LEU A 131 -2.93 -0.43 11.41
C LEU A 131 -4.23 0.03 12.06
N GLU A 132 -4.99 0.88 11.37
CA GLU A 132 -6.23 1.46 11.92
C GLU A 132 -7.49 0.66 11.55
N GLY A 133 -7.39 -0.20 10.53
CA GLY A 133 -8.54 -0.85 9.92
C GLY A 133 -9.32 0.04 8.97
N LEU A 134 -10.32 -0.54 8.37
CA LEU A 134 -11.31 0.15 7.54
C LEU A 134 -12.71 -0.18 8.08
N PHE A 135 -13.65 0.72 7.87
CA PHE A 135 -15.04 0.42 8.18
C PHE A 135 -15.54 -0.78 7.36
N ARG A 136 -16.42 -1.58 7.93
CA ARG A 136 -17.07 -2.70 7.22
C ARG A 136 -18.13 -2.14 6.28
N GLY A 137 -17.83 -2.08 5.00
CA GLY A 137 -18.74 -1.62 3.96
C GLY A 137 -19.02 -2.69 2.92
N PRO A 138 -20.06 -2.49 2.08
CA PRO A 138 -20.42 -3.43 1.04
C PRO A 138 -19.28 -3.65 0.03
N GLN A 139 -19.30 -4.79 -0.63
CA GLN A 139 -18.34 -5.10 -1.69
C GLN A 139 -18.44 -4.08 -2.83
N ARG A 140 -17.34 -3.93 -3.55
CA ARG A 140 -17.28 -3.04 -4.72
C ARG A 140 -18.06 -3.65 -5.88
N SER A 141 -18.85 -2.81 -6.56
CA SER A 141 -19.49 -3.14 -7.82
C SER A 141 -18.81 -2.37 -8.95
N GLU A 142 -18.01 -3.07 -9.77
CA GLU A 142 -17.36 -2.42 -10.92
C GLU A 142 -18.37 -1.93 -11.96
N GLU A 143 -19.48 -2.62 -12.12
CA GLU A 143 -20.57 -2.18 -13.03
C GLU A 143 -21.12 -0.81 -12.58
N LEU A 144 -21.50 -0.67 -11.31
CA LEU A 144 -22.00 0.59 -10.76
C LEU A 144 -20.95 1.71 -10.86
N ARG A 145 -19.68 1.38 -10.57
CA ARG A 145 -18.57 2.32 -10.69
C ARG A 145 -18.36 2.82 -12.10
N ASN A 146 -18.43 1.93 -13.09
CA ASN A 146 -18.30 2.31 -14.49
C ASN A 146 -19.45 3.21 -14.93
N LYS A 147 -20.68 2.91 -14.53
CA LYS A 147 -21.84 3.79 -14.76
C LYS A 147 -21.63 5.18 -14.12
N LEU A 148 -21.17 5.24 -12.89
CA LEU A 148 -20.90 6.52 -12.21
C LEU A 148 -19.74 7.28 -12.83
N ARG A 149 -18.64 6.59 -13.23
CA ARG A 149 -17.52 7.23 -13.95
C ARG A 149 -17.97 7.84 -15.29
N SER A 150 -18.78 7.11 -16.05
CA SER A 150 -19.36 7.62 -17.31
C SER A 150 -20.21 8.85 -17.08
N ARG A 151 -21.06 8.85 -16.05
CA ARG A 151 -21.86 10.03 -15.66
C ARG A 151 -20.99 11.21 -15.24
N ALA A 152 -19.88 10.97 -14.52
CA ALA A 152 -18.94 12.03 -14.15
C ALA A 152 -18.27 12.66 -15.38
N LYS A 153 -17.95 11.82 -16.41
CA LYS A 153 -17.39 12.33 -17.66
C LYS A 153 -18.39 13.16 -18.47
N GLN A 154 -19.65 12.75 -18.50
CA GLN A 154 -20.70 13.41 -19.29
C GLN A 154 -21.22 14.71 -18.63
N HIS A 155 -21.40 14.70 -17.32
CA HIS A 155 -22.12 15.77 -16.60
C HIS A 155 -21.24 16.51 -15.57
N GLY A 156 -19.95 16.17 -15.52
CA GLY A 156 -19.00 16.75 -14.55
C GLY A 156 -19.09 16.16 -13.14
N PRO A 157 -18.06 16.38 -12.32
CA PRO A 157 -17.98 15.85 -10.95
C PRO A 157 -19.09 16.38 -10.02
N GLU A 158 -19.53 17.61 -10.22
CA GLU A 158 -20.59 18.25 -9.45
C GLU A 158 -21.94 17.50 -9.55
N HIS A 159 -22.20 16.85 -10.68
CA HIS A 159 -23.40 16.05 -10.86
C HIS A 159 -23.43 14.86 -9.88
N LEU A 160 -22.32 14.12 -9.76
CA LEU A 160 -22.23 13.03 -8.79
C LEU A 160 -22.28 13.53 -7.35
N HIS A 161 -21.68 14.68 -7.08
CA HIS A 161 -21.68 15.27 -5.74
C HIS A 161 -23.11 15.69 -5.32
N ARG A 162 -23.93 16.17 -6.25
CA ARG A 162 -25.37 16.43 -5.99
C ARG A 162 -26.15 15.14 -5.68
N ILE A 163 -25.83 14.03 -6.35
CA ILE A 163 -26.40 12.72 -6.03
C ILE A 163 -26.00 12.31 -4.61
N LEU A 164 -24.72 12.41 -4.28
CA LEU A 164 -24.22 12.09 -2.93
C LEU A 164 -24.91 12.94 -1.87
N ARG A 165 -25.11 14.24 -2.10
CA ARG A 165 -25.77 15.15 -1.16
C ARG A 165 -27.20 14.71 -0.83
N ARG A 166 -27.93 14.12 -1.80
CA ARG A 166 -29.28 13.57 -1.59
C ARG A 166 -29.27 12.24 -0.84
N LEU A 167 -28.18 11.47 -0.95
CA LEU A 167 -28.06 10.15 -0.33
C LEU A 167 -27.47 10.24 1.09
N ASP A 168 -26.47 11.11 1.27
CA ASP A 168 -25.71 11.33 2.50
C ASP A 168 -25.14 12.76 2.49
N ALA A 169 -25.91 13.71 3.03
CA ALA A 169 -25.53 15.12 3.07
C ALA A 169 -24.28 15.36 3.91
N ALA A 170 -24.09 14.60 4.99
CA ALA A 170 -22.93 14.71 5.87
C ALA A 170 -21.65 14.18 5.22
N ALA A 171 -21.72 13.10 4.44
CA ALA A 171 -20.60 12.67 3.61
C ALA A 171 -20.28 13.69 2.51
N ALA A 172 -21.30 14.27 1.87
CA ALA A 172 -21.09 15.27 0.83
C ALA A 172 -20.41 16.55 1.37
N SER A 173 -20.67 16.95 2.60
CA SER A 173 -19.98 18.10 3.21
C SER A 173 -18.49 17.85 3.50
N ARG A 174 -18.07 16.58 3.60
CA ARG A 174 -16.69 16.18 3.90
C ARG A 174 -15.87 15.78 2.68
N ILE A 175 -16.54 15.40 1.58
CA ILE A 175 -15.90 14.93 0.35
C ILE A 175 -16.02 16.04 -0.69
N HIS A 176 -14.88 16.56 -1.16
CA HIS A 176 -14.87 17.55 -2.22
C HIS A 176 -15.40 16.96 -3.54
N ALA A 177 -16.17 17.71 -4.32
CA ALA A 177 -16.78 17.24 -5.57
C ALA A 177 -15.76 16.68 -6.58
N ASN A 178 -14.56 17.28 -6.65
CA ASN A 178 -13.47 16.82 -7.52
C ASN A 178 -12.81 15.51 -7.05
N ASP A 179 -13.08 15.04 -5.82
CA ASP A 179 -12.63 13.71 -5.37
C ASP A 179 -13.59 12.62 -5.86
N VAL A 180 -13.73 12.55 -7.18
CA VAL A 180 -14.64 11.62 -7.87
C VAL A 180 -14.53 10.18 -7.35
N PRO A 181 -13.35 9.61 -7.08
CA PRO A 181 -13.26 8.27 -6.54
C PRO A 181 -13.92 8.09 -5.17
N LYS A 182 -13.81 9.08 -4.27
CA LYS A 182 -14.47 9.04 -2.96
C LYS A 182 -15.97 9.30 -3.06
N VAL A 183 -16.40 10.24 -3.93
CA VAL A 183 -17.82 10.48 -4.23
C VAL A 183 -18.48 9.20 -4.74
N ILE A 184 -17.86 8.52 -5.73
CA ILE A 184 -18.36 7.25 -6.26
C ILE A 184 -18.44 6.18 -5.15
N ARG A 185 -17.42 6.07 -4.30
CA ARG A 185 -17.45 5.10 -3.19
C ARG A 185 -18.56 5.37 -2.20
N ALA A 186 -18.79 6.63 -1.85
CA ALA A 186 -19.87 7.01 -0.93
C ALA A 186 -21.25 6.71 -1.53
N ILE A 187 -21.48 7.02 -2.80
CA ILE A 187 -22.71 6.67 -3.52
C ILE A 187 -22.90 5.14 -3.56
N GLU A 188 -21.85 4.39 -3.91
CA GLU A 188 -21.86 2.93 -3.96
C GLU A 188 -22.29 2.34 -2.62
N VAL A 189 -21.74 2.82 -1.52
CA VAL A 189 -22.09 2.37 -0.15
C VAL A 189 -23.57 2.62 0.13
N CYS A 190 -24.07 3.83 -0.13
CA CYS A 190 -25.46 4.18 0.10
C CYS A 190 -26.44 3.35 -0.75
N LEU A 191 -26.09 3.03 -2.00
CA LEU A 191 -26.96 2.27 -2.89
C LEU A 191 -26.92 0.76 -2.60
N ALA A 192 -25.76 0.19 -2.30
CA ALA A 192 -25.64 -1.23 -1.98
C ALA A 192 -26.36 -1.57 -0.66
N SER A 193 -26.33 -0.68 0.31
CA SER A 193 -27.07 -0.85 1.56
C SER A 193 -28.58 -0.90 1.34
N ARG A 194 -29.11 -0.20 0.34
CA ARG A 194 -30.54 -0.25 -0.02
C ARG A 194 -30.97 -1.57 -0.67
N GLN A 195 -30.10 -2.24 -1.41
CA GLN A 195 -30.42 -3.50 -2.09
C GLN A 195 -30.51 -4.68 -1.14
N THR A 196 -29.72 -4.70 -0.07
CA THR A 196 -29.72 -5.80 0.91
C THR A 196 -30.98 -5.86 1.78
N SER A 197 -31.71 -4.76 1.94
CA SER A 197 -32.89 -4.68 2.80
C SER A 197 -34.21 -5.05 2.11
N HIS A 198 -34.25 -5.13 0.79
CA HIS A 198 -35.40 -5.75 0.10
C HIS A 198 -35.52 -7.25 0.35
N GLN A 199 -34.49 -7.88 0.97
CA GLN A 199 -34.47 -9.30 1.29
C GLN A 199 -34.75 -9.62 2.77
N THR A 200 -34.86 -8.61 3.65
CA THR A 200 -35.17 -8.79 5.07
C THR A 200 -36.45 -8.03 5.43
N SER A 201 -37.36 -8.72 6.12
CA SER A 201 -38.71 -8.26 6.49
C SER A 201 -38.75 -7.10 7.51
N HIS A 202 -37.62 -6.48 7.85
CA HIS A 202 -37.55 -5.31 8.73
C HIS A 202 -36.89 -4.14 8.02
N PRO A 203 -37.51 -2.95 8.00
CA PRO A 203 -36.94 -1.72 7.47
C PRO A 203 -35.93 -1.14 8.46
N THR A 204 -34.78 -1.81 8.63
CA THR A 204 -33.66 -1.18 9.33
C THR A 204 -33.00 -0.21 8.38
N SER A 205 -32.81 1.02 8.84
CA SER A 205 -32.15 2.11 8.10
C SER A 205 -30.86 1.64 7.45
N HIS A 206 -30.73 1.89 6.15
CA HIS A 206 -29.55 1.51 5.40
C HIS A 206 -28.36 2.35 5.83
N PRO A 207 -27.23 1.75 6.28
CA PRO A 207 -26.13 2.56 6.75
C PRO A 207 -25.59 3.42 5.60
N THR A 208 -25.56 4.72 5.82
CA THR A 208 -24.89 5.69 4.97
C THR A 208 -23.37 5.58 5.14
N MET A 209 -22.63 6.23 4.24
CA MET A 209 -21.18 6.31 4.40
C MET A 209 -20.79 6.97 5.73
N THR A 210 -21.57 7.97 6.16
CA THR A 210 -21.39 8.68 7.42
C THR A 210 -21.57 7.74 8.63
N GLU A 211 -22.63 6.95 8.64
CA GLU A 211 -22.89 5.98 9.71
C GLU A 211 -21.81 4.89 9.78
N LEU A 212 -21.34 4.38 8.63
CA LEU A 212 -20.22 3.44 8.60
C LEU A 212 -18.92 4.06 9.15
N TRP A 213 -18.68 5.35 8.91
CA TRP A 213 -17.56 6.05 9.54
C TRP A 213 -17.72 6.18 11.06
N GLN A 214 -18.95 6.36 11.55
CA GLN A 214 -19.24 6.43 12.98
C GLN A 214 -19.14 5.08 13.69
N GLN A 215 -19.47 3.97 13.01
CA GLN A 215 -19.29 2.60 13.54
C GLN A 215 -17.84 2.28 13.86
N GLY A 216 -16.89 3.07 13.31
CA GLY A 216 -15.48 2.99 13.59
C GLY A 216 -14.74 1.96 12.76
N ARG A 217 -13.50 1.76 13.15
CA ARG A 217 -12.53 0.88 12.50
C ARG A 217 -12.05 -0.15 13.53
N GLU A 218 -11.60 -1.29 13.04
CA GLU A 218 -10.96 -2.29 13.88
C GLU A 218 -9.42 -2.13 13.78
N PRO A 219 -8.78 -1.44 14.72
CA PRO A 219 -7.32 -1.28 14.69
C PRO A 219 -6.61 -2.63 14.88
N LEU A 220 -5.37 -2.70 14.46
CA LEU A 220 -4.49 -3.81 14.76
C LEU A 220 -4.23 -3.82 16.28
N ARG A 221 -4.55 -4.93 16.95
CA ARG A 221 -4.39 -5.12 18.40
C ARG A 221 -3.40 -6.23 18.68
N GLY A 222 -2.80 -6.20 19.87
CA GLY A 222 -1.82 -7.19 20.31
C GLY A 222 -0.43 -6.98 19.71
N PHE A 223 -0.11 -5.74 19.30
CA PHE A 223 1.20 -5.34 18.78
C PHE A 223 1.54 -3.92 19.20
N ARG A 224 2.79 -3.70 19.57
CA ARG A 224 3.39 -2.35 19.64
C ARG A 224 3.87 -1.94 18.26
N ILE A 225 3.61 -0.71 17.86
CA ILE A 225 3.96 -0.22 16.51
C ILE A 225 5.02 0.88 16.62
N LEU A 226 6.22 0.61 16.12
CA LEU A 226 7.28 1.59 15.96
C LEU A 226 7.32 2.07 14.49
N ARG A 227 7.17 3.37 14.27
CA ARG A 227 7.22 3.96 12.93
C ARG A 227 8.53 4.71 12.71
N LEU A 228 9.30 4.27 11.71
CA LEU A 228 10.50 4.94 11.23
C LEU A 228 10.19 5.59 9.89
N GLY A 229 10.30 6.91 9.80
CA GLY A 229 9.97 7.69 8.62
C GLY A 229 11.23 8.25 7.93
N LEU A 230 11.44 7.96 6.65
CA LEU A 230 12.52 8.55 5.86
C LEU A 230 12.08 9.91 5.29
N ASN A 231 12.84 10.96 5.60
CA ASN A 231 12.57 12.33 5.16
C ASN A 231 13.83 12.96 4.53
N PRO A 232 14.31 12.45 3.39
CA PRO A 232 15.47 13.01 2.71
C PRO A 232 15.17 14.42 2.17
N GLU A 233 16.23 15.20 1.91
CA GLU A 233 16.15 16.53 1.31
C GLU A 233 15.41 16.44 -0.04
N ARG A 234 14.47 17.35 -0.27
CA ARG A 234 13.53 17.29 -1.41
C ARG A 234 14.22 17.35 -2.78
N LYS A 235 15.26 18.19 -2.92
CA LYS A 235 15.99 18.33 -4.19
C LYS A 235 16.74 17.05 -4.53
N ALA A 236 17.42 16.47 -3.54
CA ALA A 236 18.12 15.19 -3.67
C ALA A 236 17.14 14.02 -3.97
N LEU A 237 15.99 14.00 -3.31
CA LEU A 237 14.94 13.01 -3.57
C LEU A 237 14.44 13.07 -5.02
N TYR A 238 14.20 14.29 -5.54
CA TYR A 238 13.71 14.45 -6.91
C TYR A 238 14.76 14.07 -7.95
N ALA A 239 16.03 14.41 -7.71
CA ALA A 239 17.13 13.94 -8.55
C ALA A 239 17.19 12.40 -8.61
N ARG A 240 17.07 11.74 -7.47
CA ARG A 240 17.08 10.29 -7.35
C ARG A 240 15.86 9.63 -8.01
N ILE A 241 14.67 10.23 -7.89
CA ILE A 241 13.46 9.79 -8.60
C ILE A 241 13.67 9.85 -10.11
N ASN A 242 14.20 10.97 -10.62
CA ASN A 242 14.44 11.14 -12.05
C ASN A 242 15.47 10.14 -12.58
N GLN A 243 16.57 9.93 -11.87
CA GLN A 243 17.60 8.96 -12.23
C GLN A 243 17.03 7.52 -12.23
N ARG A 244 16.23 7.15 -11.21
CA ARG A 244 15.61 5.84 -11.16
C ARG A 244 14.64 5.62 -12.32
N ALA A 245 13.81 6.62 -12.65
CA ALA A 245 12.90 6.53 -13.78
C ALA A 245 13.69 6.39 -15.11
N ALA A 246 14.80 7.13 -15.29
CA ALA A 246 15.66 6.99 -16.46
C ALA A 246 16.21 5.55 -16.58
N LYS A 247 16.79 5.02 -15.51
CA LYS A 247 17.30 3.63 -15.48
C LYS A 247 16.22 2.58 -15.79
N MET A 248 14.97 2.79 -15.38
CA MET A 248 13.86 1.90 -15.71
C MET A 248 13.52 1.92 -17.21
N PHE A 249 13.68 3.08 -17.87
CA PHE A 249 13.43 3.24 -19.30
C PHE A 249 14.63 2.84 -20.18
N GLU A 250 15.82 2.66 -19.61
CA GLU A 250 16.97 2.12 -20.32
C GLU A 250 16.74 0.63 -20.64
N ASP A 251 17.36 0.16 -21.73
CA ASP A 251 17.35 -1.25 -22.09
C ASP A 251 18.33 -1.99 -21.15
N GLY A 252 17.79 -2.57 -20.09
CA GLY A 252 18.55 -3.17 -19.01
C GLY A 252 18.64 -4.70 -19.07
N PRO A 253 19.54 -5.31 -18.31
CA PRO A 253 19.74 -6.76 -18.27
C PRO A 253 18.53 -7.52 -17.68
N ILE A 254 17.68 -6.84 -16.92
CA ILE A 254 16.45 -7.42 -16.37
C ILE A 254 15.30 -7.12 -17.35
N ALA A 255 14.92 -8.12 -18.12
CA ALA A 255 13.76 -8.09 -19.03
C ALA A 255 13.77 -6.95 -20.10
N GLY A 256 14.95 -6.37 -20.43
CA GLY A 256 15.03 -5.29 -21.45
C GLY A 256 14.50 -3.94 -20.97
N GLY A 257 14.40 -3.70 -19.66
CA GLY A 257 13.87 -2.46 -19.10
C GLY A 257 12.33 -2.42 -19.04
N LEU A 258 11.80 -1.28 -18.60
CA LEU A 258 10.37 -1.10 -18.35
C LEU A 258 9.51 -1.20 -19.63
N ILE A 259 10.03 -0.72 -20.76
CA ILE A 259 9.29 -0.75 -22.04
C ILE A 259 9.10 -2.20 -22.49
N ALA A 260 10.17 -2.99 -22.53
CA ALA A 260 10.11 -4.40 -22.91
C ALA A 260 9.27 -5.23 -21.92
N GLU A 261 9.39 -4.96 -20.61
CA GLU A 261 8.51 -5.60 -19.62
C GLU A 261 7.04 -5.25 -19.86
N THR A 262 6.72 -3.98 -20.15
CA THR A 262 5.36 -3.54 -20.44
C THR A 262 4.79 -4.19 -21.70
N GLU A 263 5.59 -4.29 -22.76
CA GLU A 263 5.21 -4.95 -24.00
C GLU A 263 4.90 -6.44 -23.78
N ARG A 264 5.78 -7.15 -23.09
CA ARG A 264 5.60 -8.56 -22.73
C ARG A 264 4.32 -8.78 -21.92
N LEU A 265 4.08 -7.93 -20.91
CA LEU A 265 2.91 -8.03 -20.03
C LEU A 265 1.62 -7.66 -20.77
N LEU A 266 1.66 -6.66 -21.64
CA LEU A 266 0.54 -6.30 -22.50
C LEU A 266 0.16 -7.44 -23.43
N LYS A 267 1.16 -8.08 -24.07
CA LYS A 267 0.96 -9.23 -24.95
C LYS A 267 0.36 -10.43 -24.21
N LYS A 268 0.79 -10.65 -22.95
CA LYS A 268 0.35 -11.79 -22.13
C LYS A 268 -1.04 -11.59 -21.51
N TYR A 269 -1.34 -10.41 -20.99
CA TYR A 269 -2.53 -10.14 -20.16
C TYR A 269 -3.53 -9.17 -20.80
N GLY A 270 -3.15 -8.50 -21.88
CA GLY A 270 -3.94 -7.44 -22.50
C GLY A 270 -4.07 -6.19 -21.61
N ASP A 271 -4.92 -5.26 -22.03
CA ASP A 271 -5.20 -3.99 -21.33
C ASP A 271 -5.91 -4.15 -19.98
N GLN A 272 -6.36 -5.36 -19.67
CA GLN A 272 -7.10 -5.64 -18.45
C GLN A 272 -6.19 -5.76 -17.24
N ALA A 273 -4.89 -6.04 -17.43
CA ALA A 273 -3.94 -6.11 -16.33
C ALA A 273 -3.87 -4.77 -15.59
N ARG A 274 -4.34 -4.78 -14.35
CA ARG A 274 -4.45 -3.56 -13.53
C ARG A 274 -3.15 -2.81 -13.32
N PRO A 275 -2.01 -3.50 -13.07
CA PRO A 275 -0.75 -2.80 -12.85
C PRO A 275 -0.23 -2.03 -14.06
N LEU A 276 -0.68 -2.34 -15.30
CA LEU A 276 -0.34 -1.54 -16.48
C LEU A 276 -0.82 -0.08 -16.41
N LYS A 277 -1.78 0.21 -15.51
CA LYS A 277 -2.26 1.58 -15.26
C LYS A 277 -1.45 2.30 -14.18
N SER A 278 -0.48 1.64 -13.57
CA SER A 278 0.39 2.22 -12.53
C SER A 278 1.47 3.10 -13.12
N LEU A 279 2.17 3.83 -12.23
CA LEU A 279 3.23 4.75 -12.61
C LEU A 279 4.38 4.01 -13.31
N GLY A 280 4.93 4.60 -14.32
CA GLY A 280 5.94 3.99 -15.18
C GLY A 280 5.30 3.15 -16.29
N TYR A 281 4.55 2.11 -15.96
CA TYR A 281 3.87 1.24 -16.93
C TYR A 281 2.90 2.01 -17.83
N LYS A 282 2.09 2.91 -17.24
CA LYS A 282 1.17 3.75 -18.01
C LYS A 282 1.90 4.55 -19.09
N GLN A 283 3.05 5.14 -18.76
CA GLN A 283 3.83 5.95 -19.67
C GLN A 283 4.54 5.10 -20.73
N ALA A 284 5.08 3.94 -20.34
CA ALA A 284 5.63 2.97 -21.28
C ALA A 284 4.55 2.46 -22.27
N LEU A 285 3.32 2.23 -21.79
CA LEU A 285 2.20 1.83 -22.62
C LEU A 285 1.81 2.92 -23.63
N GLN A 286 1.82 4.19 -23.26
CA GLN A 286 1.58 5.31 -24.16
C GLN A 286 2.62 5.38 -25.28
N TYR A 287 3.89 5.16 -24.96
CA TYR A 287 4.97 5.07 -25.95
C TYR A 287 4.76 3.87 -26.89
N LEU A 288 4.48 2.67 -26.38
CA LEU A 288 4.24 1.48 -27.17
C LEU A 288 3.06 1.61 -28.14
N ARG A 289 2.09 2.45 -27.82
CA ARG A 289 0.94 2.78 -28.67
C ARG A 289 1.20 3.90 -29.67
N GLY A 290 2.38 4.50 -29.66
CA GLY A 290 2.70 5.64 -30.52
C GLY A 290 1.98 6.93 -30.14
N GLU A 291 1.41 7.01 -28.92
CA GLU A 291 0.73 8.22 -28.43
C GLU A 291 1.74 9.34 -28.11
N VAL A 292 2.95 8.97 -27.71
CA VAL A 292 4.06 9.88 -27.37
C VAL A 292 5.38 9.23 -27.76
N ASP A 293 6.43 10.04 -27.95
CA ASP A 293 7.80 9.54 -28.09
C ASP A 293 8.40 9.06 -26.76
N ARG A 294 9.57 8.41 -26.82
CA ARG A 294 10.24 7.82 -25.64
C ARG A 294 10.66 8.89 -24.61
N GLU A 295 11.13 10.04 -25.09
CA GLU A 295 11.59 11.13 -24.22
C GLU A 295 10.40 11.75 -23.47
N SER A 296 9.30 12.01 -24.17
CA SER A 296 8.05 12.50 -23.58
C SER A 296 7.47 11.49 -22.55
N ALA A 297 7.51 10.19 -22.87
CA ALA A 297 7.07 9.15 -21.93
C ALA A 297 7.93 9.12 -20.65
N LEU A 298 9.26 9.22 -20.78
CA LEU A 298 10.18 9.30 -19.64
C LEU A 298 9.93 10.56 -18.81
N ALA A 299 9.83 11.73 -19.43
CA ALA A 299 9.56 12.98 -18.75
C ALA A 299 8.24 12.94 -17.96
N ALA A 300 7.19 12.38 -18.58
CA ALA A 300 5.90 12.17 -17.94
C ALA A 300 5.98 11.17 -16.77
N ALA A 301 6.77 10.09 -16.88
CA ALA A 301 7.00 9.14 -15.81
C ALA A 301 7.73 9.80 -14.64
N GLN A 302 8.80 10.56 -14.88
CA GLN A 302 9.53 11.31 -13.86
C GLN A 302 8.60 12.26 -13.11
N GLN A 303 7.80 13.03 -13.83
CA GLN A 303 6.84 13.96 -13.22
C GLN A 303 5.78 13.23 -12.39
N ALA A 304 5.26 12.11 -12.89
CA ALA A 304 4.27 11.30 -12.18
C ALA A 304 4.83 10.72 -10.87
N HIS A 305 6.09 10.25 -10.88
CA HIS A 305 6.79 9.76 -9.69
C HIS A 305 7.06 10.87 -8.66
N ARG A 306 7.47 12.09 -9.10
CA ARG A 306 7.62 13.24 -8.20
C ARG A 306 6.28 13.61 -7.53
N ASN A 307 5.21 13.64 -8.31
CA ASN A 307 3.86 13.91 -7.79
C ASN A 307 3.40 12.81 -6.81
N TYR A 308 3.77 11.56 -7.07
CA TYR A 308 3.49 10.45 -6.15
C TYR A 308 4.27 10.60 -4.84
N ALA A 309 5.56 10.90 -4.90
CA ALA A 309 6.38 11.17 -3.72
C ALA A 309 5.80 12.31 -2.87
N LYS A 310 5.35 13.40 -3.49
CA LYS A 310 4.68 14.51 -2.80
C LYS A 310 3.41 14.03 -2.06
N ARG A 311 2.57 13.22 -2.71
CA ARG A 311 1.37 12.65 -2.06
C ARG A 311 1.73 11.72 -0.90
N GLN A 312 2.77 10.89 -1.05
CA GLN A 312 3.24 10.01 0.02
C GLN A 312 3.74 10.81 1.23
N ILE A 313 4.53 11.85 1.03
CA ILE A 313 5.00 12.73 2.11
C ILE A 313 3.81 13.37 2.84
N THR A 314 2.84 13.91 2.09
CA THR A 314 1.64 14.51 2.69
C THR A 314 0.84 13.50 3.50
N TRP A 315 0.75 12.25 3.02
CA TRP A 315 0.05 11.17 3.72
C TRP A 315 0.79 10.77 5.00
N PHE A 316 2.08 10.46 4.89
CA PHE A 316 2.86 9.94 6.02
C PHE A 316 3.11 10.98 7.12
N ARG A 317 3.06 12.27 6.82
CA ARG A 317 3.10 13.33 7.84
C ARG A 317 1.86 13.34 8.76
N GLN A 318 0.80 12.66 8.38
CA GLN A 318 -0.42 12.50 9.20
C GLN A 318 -0.38 11.25 10.07
N GLU A 319 0.61 10.37 9.89
CA GLU A 319 0.77 9.19 10.74
C GLU A 319 1.28 9.65 12.13
N PRO A 320 0.70 9.09 13.21
CA PRO A 320 1.11 9.45 14.57
C PRO A 320 2.47 8.84 14.92
N ASP A 321 3.17 9.48 15.85
CA ASP A 321 4.36 8.94 16.54
C ASP A 321 5.43 8.38 15.59
N VAL A 322 5.73 9.11 14.52
CA VAL A 322 6.78 8.74 13.56
C VAL A 322 8.12 9.29 13.98
N HIS A 323 9.10 8.41 14.19
CA HIS A 323 10.50 8.79 14.31
C HIS A 323 11.08 9.10 12.94
N TRP A 324 11.29 10.39 12.64
CA TRP A 324 11.76 10.85 11.33
C TRP A 324 13.27 10.85 11.23
N LEU A 325 13.81 10.07 10.27
CA LEU A 325 15.21 9.98 9.92
C LEU A 325 15.50 10.95 8.76
N ALA A 326 16.46 11.88 8.96
CA ALA A 326 16.73 12.99 8.04
C ALA A 326 17.69 12.59 6.91
N GLY A 327 17.35 11.53 6.13
CA GLY A 327 18.21 11.06 5.04
C GLY A 327 17.60 9.93 4.22
N PHE A 328 18.45 9.29 3.43
CA PHE A 328 18.10 8.12 2.61
C PHE A 328 18.37 6.83 3.39
N GLY A 329 17.49 5.84 3.26
CA GLY A 329 17.58 4.59 3.99
C GLY A 329 18.69 3.63 3.53
N ASP A 330 19.43 3.96 2.50
CA ASP A 330 20.67 3.28 2.08
C ASP A 330 21.94 3.97 2.60
N ASP A 331 21.81 5.10 3.30
CA ASP A 331 22.91 5.73 4.04
C ASP A 331 23.20 4.92 5.31
N PRO A 332 24.45 4.47 5.53
CA PRO A 332 24.83 3.71 6.73
C PRO A 332 24.55 4.45 8.05
N ALA A 333 24.68 5.78 8.08
CA ALA A 333 24.39 6.57 9.27
C ALA A 333 22.88 6.55 9.60
N ILE A 334 22.02 6.65 8.59
CA ILE A 334 20.56 6.55 8.75
C ILE A 334 20.14 5.14 9.16
N GLN A 335 20.80 4.11 8.63
CA GLN A 335 20.56 2.73 9.04
C GLN A 335 20.95 2.52 10.50
N ALA A 336 22.10 3.01 10.93
CA ALA A 336 22.56 2.92 12.32
C ALA A 336 21.62 3.66 13.26
N GLU A 337 21.15 4.87 12.89
CA GLU A 337 20.17 5.63 13.67
C GLU A 337 18.86 4.86 13.83
N GLY A 338 18.30 4.32 12.73
CA GLY A 338 17.08 3.52 12.75
C GLY A 338 17.20 2.25 13.60
N ILE A 339 18.34 1.55 13.53
CA ILE A 339 18.64 0.37 14.35
C ILE A 339 18.71 0.75 15.82
N ALA A 340 19.40 1.85 16.18
CA ALA A 340 19.51 2.32 17.56
C ALA A 340 18.16 2.72 18.17
N VAL A 341 17.22 3.22 17.36
CA VAL A 341 15.84 3.49 17.80
C VAL A 341 15.14 2.18 18.16
N ILE A 342 15.27 1.14 17.33
CA ILE A 342 14.66 -0.17 17.60
C ILE A 342 15.26 -0.83 18.83
N GLU A 343 16.60 -0.76 19.04
CA GLU A 343 17.29 -1.34 20.20
C GLU A 343 16.83 -0.77 21.55
N ARG A 344 16.31 0.46 21.56
CA ARG A 344 15.72 1.07 22.76
C ARG A 344 14.29 0.59 23.05
N GLU A 345 13.63 0.03 22.05
CA GLU A 345 12.24 -0.43 22.17
C GLU A 345 12.12 -1.93 22.46
N ILE A 346 13.14 -2.70 22.19
CA ILE A 346 13.19 -4.14 22.49
C ILE A 346 13.66 -4.37 23.93
#